data_764be3dbbe3c6e116344d996f35239f1
#
_entry.id   764be3dbbe3c6e116344d996f35239f1
#
_cell.length_a   1.000
_cell.length_b   1.000
_cell.length_c   1.000
_cell.angle_alpha   90.00
_cell.angle_beta   90.00
_cell.angle_gamma   90.00
#
_symmetry.space_group_name_H-M   'P 1'
#
loop_
_entity.id
_entity.type
_entity.pdbx_description
1 polymer ?
#
loop_
_entity_poly.entity_id
_entity_poly.type
_entity_poly.pdbx_seq_one_letter_code
_entity_poly.pdbx_strand_id
1 'polypeptide(L)'
;SIRYGNLDILEDGYGINMLPLATYAMETYKDDPCTVFGIKGVSDYHSLEQELGRKMHKAIAVIQFKVEGQIIKRHPGYKMDDRILLEAVDYNRGVVTIEGTEYPMLDTMFPTIDPKHPLRLTKEEDELLHTLIMSFRHSGLLHKHIRFLYTNGALYKCHNGNLLYHGCIPMRPDGSFEGMICNGEELTGRALMDYIGEQIHKAYFLSEDDPDKNSARDFMWYLWCGAKSPVFGKDKMTTFEHYFVADKTTHRERLNPYYKLSQQEEVCDRILQEFGLSGEGSHIINGHVPVKIKDGEMPVKANGKLFVIDGGLSKAY
;
A
#
# COMPACT_ATOMS: atom_id res chain seq x y z
N SER A 1 -4.75 3.72 -10.17
CA SER A 1 -5.17 3.68 -11.60
C SER A 1 -4.56 4.82 -12.40
N ILE A 2 -4.62 6.09 -11.97
CA ILE A 2 -4.16 7.27 -12.75
C ILE A 2 -2.68 7.10 -13.18
N ARG A 3 -1.79 6.80 -12.24
CA ARG A 3 -0.34 6.62 -12.50
C ARG A 3 -0.05 5.62 -13.62
N TYR A 4 -0.91 4.63 -13.82
CA TYR A 4 -0.71 3.53 -14.79
C TYR A 4 -1.63 3.63 -16.01
N GLY A 5 -2.36 4.74 -16.18
CA GLY A 5 -3.24 4.95 -17.32
C GLY A 5 -4.46 4.03 -17.40
N ASN A 6 -4.90 3.46 -16.26
CA ASN A 6 -6.00 2.46 -16.23
C ASN A 6 -7.27 3.06 -15.62
N LEU A 7 -7.65 4.27 -15.99
CA LEU A 7 -8.89 4.89 -15.50
C LEU A 7 -10.14 4.23 -16.08
N ASP A 8 -10.06 3.70 -17.29
CA ASP A 8 -11.08 2.91 -17.95
C ASP A 8 -11.59 1.73 -17.09
N ILE A 9 -10.70 1.11 -16.30
CA ILE A 9 -11.12 0.06 -15.34
C ILE A 9 -12.11 0.63 -14.31
N LEU A 10 -11.91 1.87 -13.85
CA LEU A 10 -12.81 2.52 -12.89
C LEU A 10 -14.08 3.02 -13.57
N GLU A 11 -13.96 3.68 -14.70
CA GLU A 11 -15.07 4.33 -15.40
C GLU A 11 -15.94 3.31 -16.16
N ASP A 12 -15.36 2.60 -17.11
CA ASP A 12 -16.10 1.61 -17.93
C ASP A 12 -16.37 0.31 -17.17
N GLY A 13 -15.36 -0.13 -16.36
CA GLY A 13 -15.47 -1.39 -15.62
C GLY A 13 -16.42 -1.32 -14.43
N TYR A 14 -16.37 -0.23 -13.65
CA TYR A 14 -17.12 -0.12 -12.40
C TYR A 14 -18.11 1.07 -12.35
N GLY A 15 -18.18 1.89 -13.39
CA GLY A 15 -19.07 3.05 -13.45
C GLY A 15 -18.70 4.15 -12.45
N ILE A 16 -17.43 4.26 -12.07
CA ILE A 16 -16.94 5.25 -11.11
C ILE A 16 -16.58 6.52 -11.88
N ASN A 17 -17.34 7.59 -11.65
CA ASN A 17 -17.15 8.85 -12.35
C ASN A 17 -15.90 9.59 -11.84
N MET A 18 -14.91 9.79 -12.72
CA MET A 18 -13.67 10.50 -12.43
C MET A 18 -13.71 11.98 -12.85
N LEU A 19 -14.80 12.45 -13.47
CA LEU A 19 -14.97 13.86 -13.89
C LEU A 19 -14.81 14.86 -12.72
N PRO A 20 -15.32 14.62 -11.50
CA PRO A 20 -15.09 15.52 -10.38
C PRO A 20 -13.61 15.74 -10.07
N LEU A 21 -12.80 14.68 -10.12
CA LEU A 21 -11.35 14.78 -9.93
C LEU A 21 -10.69 15.53 -11.09
N ALA A 22 -11.10 15.29 -12.32
CA ALA A 22 -10.58 15.97 -13.51
C ALA A 22 -10.84 17.48 -13.44
N THR A 23 -12.07 17.89 -13.12
CA THR A 23 -12.45 19.29 -12.96
C THR A 23 -11.65 19.96 -11.84
N TYR A 24 -11.63 19.37 -10.66
CA TYR A 24 -10.87 19.88 -9.52
C TYR A 24 -9.37 20.04 -9.87
N ALA A 25 -8.77 19.05 -10.51
CA ALA A 25 -7.37 19.10 -10.87
C ALA A 25 -7.03 20.20 -11.87
N MET A 26 -7.88 20.41 -12.88
CA MET A 26 -7.69 21.45 -13.88
C MET A 26 -7.84 22.87 -13.30
N GLU A 27 -8.77 23.06 -12.37
CA GLU A 27 -8.99 24.35 -11.71
C GLU A 27 -7.88 24.67 -10.71
N THR A 28 -7.54 23.71 -9.85
CA THR A 28 -6.61 23.88 -8.73
C THR A 28 -5.15 23.96 -9.20
N TYR A 29 -4.77 23.14 -10.17
CA TYR A 29 -3.41 23.04 -10.69
C TYR A 29 -3.26 23.63 -12.10
N LYS A 30 -4.08 24.63 -12.47
CA LYS A 30 -4.10 25.23 -13.82
C LYS A 30 -2.74 25.73 -14.28
N ASP A 31 -1.99 26.37 -13.38
CA ASP A 31 -0.68 26.98 -13.66
C ASP A 31 0.50 26.05 -13.30
N ASP A 32 0.22 24.82 -12.87
CA ASP A 32 1.22 23.83 -12.46
C ASP A 32 1.41 22.80 -13.58
N PRO A 33 2.62 22.65 -14.12
CA PRO A 33 2.91 21.65 -15.16
C PRO A 33 2.90 20.21 -14.64
N CYS A 34 2.94 19.98 -13.32
CA CYS A 34 2.89 18.69 -12.64
C CYS A 34 3.88 17.65 -13.25
N THR A 35 5.07 18.08 -13.64
CA THR A 35 6.02 17.30 -14.46
C THR A 35 6.51 16.02 -13.79
N VAL A 36 6.58 16.01 -12.44
CA VAL A 36 7.04 14.85 -11.66
C VAL A 36 5.97 13.76 -11.54
N PHE A 37 4.72 14.06 -11.91
CA PHE A 37 3.57 13.15 -11.84
C PHE A 37 3.26 12.46 -13.17
N GLY A 38 4.29 11.91 -13.83
CA GLY A 38 4.13 11.21 -15.11
C GLY A 38 3.17 10.00 -15.02
N ILE A 39 2.54 9.69 -16.15
CA ILE A 39 1.69 8.51 -16.32
C ILE A 39 2.53 7.43 -16.99
N LYS A 40 2.54 6.22 -16.43
CA LYS A 40 3.27 5.08 -16.98
C LYS A 40 2.43 4.35 -18.06
N GLY A 41 3.13 3.82 -19.06
CA GLY A 41 2.51 2.92 -20.05
C GLY A 41 1.70 3.59 -21.15
N VAL A 42 1.75 4.92 -21.26
CA VAL A 42 0.99 5.68 -22.23
C VAL A 42 1.92 6.47 -23.13
N SER A 43 2.33 5.84 -24.25
CA SER A 43 3.16 6.49 -25.29
C SER A 43 2.37 7.33 -26.29
N ASP A 44 1.04 7.13 -26.40
CA ASP A 44 0.21 7.62 -27.49
C ASP A 44 -0.90 8.60 -27.09
N TYR A 45 -0.91 9.14 -25.87
CA TYR A 45 -1.89 10.18 -25.50
C TYR A 45 -1.52 11.53 -26.10
N HIS A 46 -2.55 12.21 -26.62
CA HIS A 46 -2.45 13.61 -27.00
C HIS A 46 -1.96 14.46 -25.83
N SER A 47 -1.22 15.53 -26.10
CA SER A 47 -0.57 16.39 -25.08
C SER A 47 -1.54 16.88 -23.98
N LEU A 48 -2.81 17.15 -24.33
CA LEU A 48 -3.85 17.60 -23.38
C LEU A 48 -4.29 16.52 -22.41
N GLU A 49 -4.38 15.28 -22.86
CA GLU A 49 -4.73 14.13 -21.99
C GLU A 49 -3.60 13.83 -21.00
N GLN A 50 -2.35 13.96 -21.44
CA GLN A 50 -1.19 13.81 -20.57
C GLN A 50 -1.16 14.92 -19.50
N GLU A 51 -1.47 16.16 -19.87
CA GLU A 51 -1.51 17.27 -18.94
C GLU A 51 -2.60 17.07 -17.89
N LEU A 52 -3.82 16.76 -18.31
CA LEU A 52 -4.91 16.43 -17.40
C LEU A 52 -4.56 15.29 -16.46
N GLY A 53 -4.02 14.20 -17.00
CA GLY A 53 -3.61 13.04 -16.22
C GLY A 53 -2.56 13.36 -15.16
N ARG A 54 -1.54 14.20 -15.47
CA ARG A 54 -0.54 14.66 -14.51
C ARG A 54 -1.17 15.48 -13.39
N LYS A 55 -2.07 16.41 -13.73
CA LYS A 55 -2.78 17.23 -12.75
C LYS A 55 -3.69 16.39 -11.84
N MET A 56 -4.45 15.45 -12.40
CA MET A 56 -5.25 14.50 -11.63
C MET A 56 -4.38 13.64 -10.70
N HIS A 57 -3.23 13.18 -11.19
CA HIS A 57 -2.29 12.38 -10.40
C HIS A 57 -1.73 13.18 -9.23
N LYS A 58 -1.28 14.43 -9.44
CA LYS A 58 -0.80 15.30 -8.36
C LYS A 58 -1.92 15.61 -7.37
N ALA A 59 -3.10 16.00 -7.85
CA ALA A 59 -4.24 16.34 -7.02
C ALA A 59 -4.58 15.22 -6.02
N ILE A 60 -4.76 13.99 -6.53
CA ILE A 60 -5.12 12.86 -5.64
C ILE A 60 -3.95 12.43 -4.77
N ALA A 61 -2.68 12.57 -5.21
CA ALA A 61 -1.52 12.24 -4.40
C ALA A 61 -1.35 13.21 -3.22
N VAL A 62 -1.57 14.52 -3.41
CA VAL A 62 -1.51 15.50 -2.32
C VAL A 62 -2.62 15.24 -1.30
N ILE A 63 -3.84 14.96 -1.75
CA ILE A 63 -4.95 14.58 -0.88
C ILE A 63 -4.62 13.30 -0.11
N GLN A 64 -4.06 12.30 -0.78
CA GLN A 64 -3.62 11.04 -0.18
C GLN A 64 -2.63 11.30 0.96
N PHE A 65 -1.58 12.08 0.75
CA PHE A 65 -0.58 12.39 1.79
C PHE A 65 -1.18 13.12 3.00
N LYS A 66 -2.16 14.01 2.78
CA LYS A 66 -2.89 14.66 3.87
C LYS A 66 -3.68 13.63 4.71
N VAL A 67 -4.44 12.76 4.06
CA VAL A 67 -5.27 11.75 4.74
C VAL A 67 -4.40 10.70 5.43
N GLU A 68 -3.32 10.25 4.80
CA GLU A 68 -2.34 9.33 5.41
C GLU A 68 -1.73 9.92 6.67
N GLY A 69 -1.30 11.18 6.63
CA GLY A 69 -0.79 11.87 7.82
C GLY A 69 -1.83 11.98 8.93
N GLN A 70 -3.11 12.21 8.60
CA GLN A 70 -4.20 12.20 9.59
C GLN A 70 -4.40 10.81 10.21
N ILE A 71 -4.31 9.73 9.42
CA ILE A 71 -4.39 8.35 9.93
C ILE A 71 -3.25 8.08 10.91
N ILE A 72 -2.01 8.43 10.53
CA ILE A 72 -0.84 8.24 11.39
C ILE A 72 -1.02 8.99 12.73
N LYS A 73 -1.46 10.24 12.70
CA LYS A 73 -1.73 11.05 13.91
C LYS A 73 -2.79 10.42 14.83
N ARG A 74 -3.82 9.77 14.25
CA ARG A 74 -4.84 9.06 15.04
C ARG A 74 -4.33 7.76 15.66
N HIS A 75 -3.29 7.15 15.08
CA HIS A 75 -2.74 5.85 15.47
C HIS A 75 -1.24 5.90 15.78
N PRO A 76 -0.81 6.55 16.89
CA PRO A 76 0.62 6.63 17.26
C PRO A 76 1.27 5.25 17.41
N GLY A 77 0.47 4.23 17.71
CA GLY A 77 0.93 2.84 17.82
C GLY A 77 1.47 2.24 16.51
N TYR A 78 1.18 2.86 15.35
CA TYR A 78 1.75 2.44 14.06
C TYR A 78 3.23 2.81 13.92
N LYS A 79 3.71 3.78 14.74
CA LYS A 79 5.10 4.25 14.74
C LYS A 79 5.58 4.68 13.35
N MET A 80 4.78 5.48 12.67
CA MET A 80 5.00 5.95 11.30
C MET A 80 5.12 7.48 11.20
N ASP A 81 5.44 8.17 12.31
CA ASP A 81 5.53 9.64 12.35
C ASP A 81 6.56 10.18 11.33
N ASP A 82 7.63 9.43 11.07
CA ASP A 82 8.64 9.72 10.04
C ASP A 82 8.08 9.70 8.61
N ARG A 83 6.86 9.19 8.41
CA ARG A 83 6.16 9.15 7.11
C ARG A 83 5.24 10.35 6.89
N ILE A 84 5.10 11.26 7.86
CA ILE A 84 4.30 12.50 7.71
C ILE A 84 5.15 13.58 7.02
N LEU A 85 5.60 13.31 5.80
CA LEU A 85 6.57 14.14 5.11
C LEU A 85 6.04 15.54 4.74
N LEU A 86 4.73 15.75 4.63
CA LEU A 86 4.17 17.08 4.45
C LEU A 86 4.47 18.02 5.63
N GLU A 87 4.62 17.51 6.86
CA GLU A 87 5.05 18.32 8.02
C GLU A 87 6.56 18.57 8.04
N ALA A 88 7.35 17.79 7.29
CA ALA A 88 8.80 17.91 7.20
C ALA A 88 9.26 18.84 6.05
N VAL A 89 8.32 19.42 5.29
CA VAL A 89 8.61 20.35 4.20
C VAL A 89 8.78 21.78 4.72
N ASP A 90 9.89 22.41 4.37
CA ASP A 90 10.03 23.86 4.41
C ASP A 90 9.51 24.45 3.07
N TYR A 91 8.27 24.90 3.09
CA TYR A 91 7.59 25.42 1.90
C TYR A 91 8.18 26.72 1.36
N ASN A 92 8.92 27.48 2.19
CA ASN A 92 9.57 28.72 1.76
C ASN A 92 10.90 28.43 1.04
N ARG A 93 11.64 27.42 1.51
CA ARG A 93 12.93 27.04 0.94
C ARG A 93 12.82 25.95 -0.13
N GLY A 94 11.66 25.30 -0.24
CA GLY A 94 11.46 24.19 -1.17
C GLY A 94 12.31 22.95 -0.86
N VAL A 95 12.47 22.64 0.42
CA VAL A 95 13.24 21.47 0.89
C VAL A 95 12.38 20.59 1.80
N VAL A 96 12.68 19.31 1.83
CA VAL A 96 12.07 18.35 2.78
C VAL A 96 13.17 17.69 3.63
N THR A 97 12.91 17.52 4.92
CA THR A 97 13.81 16.81 5.83
C THR A 97 13.41 15.34 5.93
N ILE A 98 14.30 14.43 5.53
CA ILE A 98 14.11 12.97 5.61
C ILE A 98 15.26 12.39 6.42
N GLU A 99 14.94 11.67 7.50
CA GLU A 99 15.92 11.06 8.40
C GLU A 99 17.02 12.05 8.85
N GLY A 100 16.64 13.31 9.12
CA GLY A 100 17.53 14.37 9.59
C GLY A 100 18.36 15.06 8.51
N THR A 101 18.21 14.69 7.24
CA THR A 101 18.90 15.31 6.09
C THR A 101 17.92 16.11 5.24
N GLU A 102 18.32 17.33 4.85
CA GLU A 102 17.53 18.17 3.95
C GLU A 102 17.79 17.82 2.49
N TYR A 103 16.70 17.68 1.71
CA TYR A 103 16.72 17.43 0.28
C TYR A 103 15.94 18.50 -0.48
N PRO A 104 16.48 19.07 -1.58
CA PRO A 104 15.72 19.97 -2.44
C PRO A 104 14.59 19.20 -3.11
N MET A 105 13.43 19.83 -3.18
CA MET A 105 12.25 19.25 -3.82
C MET A 105 12.24 19.54 -5.32
N LEU A 106 11.83 18.53 -6.10
CA LEU A 106 11.65 18.63 -7.56
C LEU A 106 10.41 19.44 -7.96
N ASP A 107 9.44 19.55 -7.07
CA ASP A 107 8.19 20.27 -7.25
C ASP A 107 7.81 20.92 -5.91
N THR A 108 7.62 22.21 -5.92
CA THR A 108 7.33 23.05 -4.75
C THR A 108 5.97 23.76 -4.84
N MET A 109 5.18 23.45 -5.87
CA MET A 109 3.86 24.04 -6.08
C MET A 109 2.78 23.26 -5.31
N PHE A 110 2.35 23.80 -4.19
CA PHE A 110 1.32 23.20 -3.31
C PHE A 110 0.17 24.18 -3.08
N PRO A 111 -0.71 24.41 -4.06
CA PRO A 111 -1.75 25.45 -3.97
C PRO A 111 -2.77 25.21 -2.86
N THR A 112 -2.89 23.98 -2.37
CA THR A 112 -3.90 23.60 -1.36
C THR A 112 -3.30 23.30 0.02
N ILE A 113 -2.00 23.49 0.20
CA ILE A 113 -1.34 23.24 1.50
C ILE A 113 -1.18 24.54 2.27
N ASP A 114 -1.74 24.57 3.48
CA ASP A 114 -1.44 25.58 4.49
C ASP A 114 -0.19 25.11 5.26
N PRO A 115 0.96 25.83 5.18
CA PRO A 115 2.18 25.43 5.88
C PRO A 115 2.05 25.29 7.40
N LYS A 116 1.06 25.95 8.01
CA LYS A 116 0.79 25.83 9.46
C LYS A 116 -0.02 24.58 9.80
N HIS A 117 -0.77 24.06 8.85
CA HIS A 117 -1.66 22.91 8.98
C HIS A 117 -1.62 22.04 7.72
N PRO A 118 -0.44 21.44 7.39
CA PRO A 118 -0.21 20.82 6.07
C PRO A 118 -1.07 19.59 5.81
N LEU A 119 -1.61 18.97 6.85
CA LEU A 119 -2.48 17.80 6.74
C LEU A 119 -3.98 18.15 6.63
N ARG A 120 -4.33 19.45 6.77
CA ARG A 120 -5.74 19.84 6.68
C ARG A 120 -6.21 19.83 5.23
N LEU A 121 -7.34 19.16 4.99
CA LEU A 121 -8.03 19.24 3.70
C LEU A 121 -8.64 20.64 3.53
N THR A 122 -8.64 21.13 2.30
CA THR A 122 -9.48 22.27 1.95
C THR A 122 -10.94 21.81 1.86
N LYS A 123 -11.87 22.76 1.79
CA LYS A 123 -13.28 22.44 1.63
C LYS A 123 -13.52 21.66 0.32
N GLU A 124 -12.88 22.11 -0.75
CA GLU A 124 -12.98 21.50 -2.08
C GLU A 124 -12.39 20.09 -2.11
N GLU A 125 -11.27 19.85 -1.41
CA GLU A 125 -10.69 18.51 -1.26
C GLU A 125 -11.61 17.58 -0.48
N ASP A 126 -12.25 18.05 0.58
CA ASP A 126 -13.18 17.25 1.38
C ASP A 126 -14.45 16.90 0.58
N GLU A 127 -15.02 17.88 -0.15
CA GLU A 127 -16.16 17.68 -1.04
C GLU A 127 -15.82 16.68 -2.17
N LEU A 128 -14.63 16.79 -2.77
CA LEU A 128 -14.16 15.86 -3.79
C LEU A 128 -14.03 14.43 -3.22
N LEU A 129 -13.38 14.27 -2.06
CA LEU A 129 -13.24 12.97 -1.41
C LEU A 129 -14.60 12.36 -1.09
N HIS A 130 -15.53 13.16 -0.57
CA HIS A 130 -16.89 12.68 -0.31
C HIS A 130 -17.55 12.16 -1.60
N THR A 131 -17.46 12.93 -2.69
CA THR A 131 -18.02 12.56 -3.99
C THR A 131 -17.41 11.26 -4.54
N LEU A 132 -16.09 11.12 -4.47
CA LEU A 132 -15.40 9.89 -4.88
C LEU A 132 -15.80 8.70 -4.01
N ILE A 133 -15.82 8.84 -2.70
CA ILE A 133 -16.24 7.78 -1.77
C ILE A 133 -17.66 7.30 -2.11
N MET A 134 -18.58 8.24 -2.34
CA MET A 134 -19.96 7.90 -2.70
C MET A 134 -20.02 7.17 -4.04
N SER A 135 -19.22 7.59 -5.04
CA SER A 135 -19.14 6.91 -6.34
C SER A 135 -18.64 5.46 -6.20
N PHE A 136 -17.59 5.24 -5.42
CA PHE A 136 -17.09 3.87 -5.12
C PHE A 136 -18.14 3.02 -4.38
N ARG A 137 -18.82 3.59 -3.38
CA ARG A 137 -19.84 2.90 -2.58
C ARG A 137 -21.09 2.55 -3.38
N HIS A 138 -21.47 3.34 -4.37
CA HIS A 138 -22.65 3.10 -5.21
C HIS A 138 -22.36 2.21 -6.42
N SER A 139 -21.11 1.85 -6.68
CA SER A 139 -20.79 0.88 -7.74
C SER A 139 -21.22 -0.54 -7.35
N GLY A 140 -22.38 -0.96 -7.84
CA GLY A 140 -22.95 -2.28 -7.51
C GLY A 140 -22.06 -3.44 -7.93
N LEU A 141 -21.36 -3.33 -9.06
CA LEU A 141 -20.45 -4.35 -9.54
C LEU A 141 -19.20 -4.44 -8.67
N LEU A 142 -18.59 -3.30 -8.31
CA LEU A 142 -17.45 -3.26 -7.39
C LEU A 142 -17.83 -3.86 -6.04
N HIS A 143 -18.98 -3.45 -5.49
CA HIS A 143 -19.47 -3.98 -4.22
C HIS A 143 -19.66 -5.50 -4.26
N LYS A 144 -20.21 -6.04 -5.36
CA LYS A 144 -20.38 -7.48 -5.56
C LYS A 144 -19.03 -8.22 -5.55
N HIS A 145 -18.03 -7.70 -6.27
CA HIS A 145 -16.70 -8.29 -6.32
C HIS A 145 -15.98 -8.23 -4.99
N ILE A 146 -15.99 -7.07 -4.33
CA ILE A 146 -15.35 -6.90 -3.01
C ILE A 146 -16.01 -7.78 -1.97
N ARG A 147 -17.34 -7.86 -1.93
CA ARG A 147 -18.07 -8.75 -1.02
C ARG A 147 -17.69 -10.21 -1.26
N PHE A 148 -17.58 -10.65 -2.53
CA PHE A 148 -17.13 -12.00 -2.84
C PHE A 148 -15.73 -12.27 -2.27
N LEU A 149 -14.77 -11.34 -2.46
CA LEU A 149 -13.42 -11.46 -1.95
C LEU A 149 -13.39 -11.56 -0.41
N TYR A 150 -14.11 -10.71 0.30
CA TYR A 150 -14.13 -10.73 1.76
C TYR A 150 -14.91 -11.91 2.36
N THR A 151 -15.88 -12.46 1.62
CA THR A 151 -16.63 -13.64 2.09
C THR A 151 -15.85 -14.93 1.88
N ASN A 152 -15.06 -15.04 0.80
CA ASN A 152 -14.41 -16.28 0.38
C ASN A 152 -12.87 -16.24 0.50
N GLY A 153 -12.29 -15.04 0.62
CA GLY A 153 -10.85 -14.84 0.76
C GLY A 153 -10.38 -14.98 2.20
N ALA A 154 -9.08 -15.19 2.35
CA ALA A 154 -8.38 -15.19 3.63
C ALA A 154 -6.95 -14.69 3.45
N LEU A 155 -6.30 -14.26 4.53
CA LEU A 155 -4.88 -13.88 4.50
C LEU A 155 -3.96 -15.08 4.28
N TYR A 156 -4.39 -16.25 4.75
CA TYR A 156 -3.72 -17.51 4.52
C TYR A 156 -4.73 -18.66 4.41
N LYS A 157 -4.28 -19.76 3.84
CA LYS A 157 -5.05 -21.01 3.79
C LYS A 157 -4.14 -22.23 3.95
N CYS A 158 -4.52 -23.13 4.85
CA CYS A 158 -3.95 -24.47 4.90
C CYS A 158 -4.80 -25.40 4.03
N HIS A 159 -4.19 -26.03 3.03
CA HIS A 159 -4.88 -26.95 2.12
C HIS A 159 -3.96 -28.05 1.63
N ASN A 160 -4.39 -29.30 1.76
CA ASN A 160 -3.61 -30.49 1.33
C ASN A 160 -2.17 -30.49 1.85
N GLY A 161 -1.97 -30.15 3.13
CA GLY A 161 -0.63 -30.06 3.73
C GLY A 161 0.16 -28.80 3.35
N ASN A 162 -0.37 -27.93 2.47
CA ASN A 162 0.31 -26.70 2.07
C ASN A 162 -0.22 -25.48 2.81
N LEU A 163 0.68 -24.53 3.08
CA LEU A 163 0.36 -23.21 3.60
C LEU A 163 0.45 -22.18 2.48
N LEU A 164 -0.66 -21.54 2.17
CA LEU A 164 -0.78 -20.51 1.14
C LEU A 164 -0.99 -19.13 1.79
N TYR A 165 -0.22 -18.12 1.38
CA TYR A 165 -0.42 -16.71 1.74
C TYR A 165 0.21 -15.79 0.68
N HIS A 166 -0.18 -14.51 0.68
CA HIS A 166 0.27 -13.61 -0.39
C HIS A 166 1.73 -13.15 -0.21
N GLY A 167 2.06 -12.50 0.91
CA GLY A 167 3.31 -11.77 1.11
C GLY A 167 4.30 -12.52 1.99
N CYS A 168 4.31 -12.23 3.27
CA CYS A 168 5.26 -12.81 4.23
C CYS A 168 4.61 -13.15 5.57
N ILE A 169 5.29 -13.97 6.35
CA ILE A 169 5.10 -14.06 7.81
C ILE A 169 6.19 -13.18 8.43
N PRO A 170 5.88 -12.02 9.01
CA PRO A 170 6.91 -11.08 9.47
C PRO A 170 7.91 -11.71 10.43
N MET A 171 9.20 -11.44 10.21
CA MET A 171 10.31 -11.98 10.98
C MET A 171 11.29 -10.89 11.41
N ARG A 172 11.92 -11.09 12.56
CA ARG A 172 13.10 -10.33 12.99
C ARG A 172 14.37 -10.89 12.33
N PRO A 173 15.48 -10.13 12.30
CA PRO A 173 16.74 -10.59 11.71
C PRO A 173 17.31 -11.87 12.33
N ASP A 174 17.00 -12.15 13.61
CA ASP A 174 17.40 -13.38 14.31
C ASP A 174 16.56 -14.61 13.95
N GLY A 175 15.55 -14.42 13.09
CA GLY A 175 14.65 -15.45 12.62
C GLY A 175 13.46 -15.72 13.53
N SER A 176 13.28 -15.02 14.64
CA SER A 176 12.04 -15.08 15.43
C SER A 176 10.91 -14.39 14.68
N PHE A 177 9.66 -14.79 14.96
CA PHE A 177 8.50 -14.11 14.38
C PHE A 177 8.40 -12.68 14.92
N GLU A 178 8.19 -11.73 14.01
CA GLU A 178 7.92 -10.35 14.37
C GLU A 178 6.41 -10.15 14.56
N GLY A 179 6.05 -9.43 15.63
CA GLY A 179 4.66 -9.20 15.99
C GLY A 179 4.23 -7.76 15.96
N MET A 180 2.91 -7.58 16.05
CA MET A 180 2.24 -6.32 16.29
C MET A 180 1.61 -6.32 17.68
N ILE A 181 1.61 -5.15 18.33
CA ILE A 181 0.85 -4.99 19.58
C ILE A 181 -0.62 -4.82 19.22
N CYS A 182 -1.42 -5.80 19.57
CA CYS A 182 -2.85 -5.86 19.32
C CYS A 182 -3.57 -6.01 20.66
N ASN A 183 -4.41 -5.05 21.02
CA ASN A 183 -5.13 -5.04 22.31
C ASN A 183 -4.21 -5.20 23.54
N GLY A 184 -2.99 -4.67 23.47
CA GLY A 184 -2.01 -4.70 24.57
C GLY A 184 -1.10 -5.95 24.60
N GLU A 185 -1.31 -6.92 23.71
CA GLU A 185 -0.50 -8.13 23.58
C GLU A 185 0.24 -8.16 22.23
N GLU A 186 1.45 -8.71 22.21
CA GLU A 186 2.18 -8.94 20.95
C GLU A 186 1.65 -10.23 20.30
N LEU A 187 1.00 -10.08 19.14
CA LEU A 187 0.59 -11.20 18.31
C LEU A 187 1.61 -11.43 17.20
N THR A 188 1.99 -12.68 16.98
CA THR A 188 2.98 -13.10 15.96
C THR A 188 2.41 -14.24 15.11
N GLY A 189 3.07 -14.59 14.02
CA GLY A 189 2.79 -15.78 13.23
C GLY A 189 1.31 -15.95 12.88
N ARG A 190 0.76 -17.12 13.19
CA ARG A 190 -0.65 -17.44 12.92
C ARG A 190 -1.63 -16.55 13.67
N ALA A 191 -1.36 -16.27 14.96
CA ALA A 191 -2.26 -15.44 15.77
C ALA A 191 -2.37 -14.01 15.20
N LEU A 192 -1.28 -13.45 14.68
CA LEU A 192 -1.29 -12.16 14.00
C LEU A 192 -2.13 -12.23 12.72
N MET A 193 -1.97 -13.27 11.90
CA MET A 193 -2.76 -13.42 10.66
C MET A 193 -4.25 -13.56 10.94
N ASP A 194 -4.62 -14.31 11.97
CA ASP A 194 -6.02 -14.48 12.39
C ASP A 194 -6.62 -13.13 12.85
N TYR A 195 -5.89 -12.38 13.70
CA TYR A 195 -6.30 -11.05 14.13
C TYR A 195 -6.50 -10.07 12.96
N ILE A 196 -5.56 -10.05 12.03
CA ILE A 196 -5.66 -9.19 10.84
C ILE A 196 -6.91 -9.57 10.02
N GLY A 197 -7.19 -10.86 9.86
CA GLY A 197 -8.40 -11.35 9.19
C GLY A 197 -9.68 -10.82 9.83
N GLU A 198 -9.75 -10.81 11.17
CA GLU A 198 -10.87 -10.22 11.90
C GLU A 198 -11.00 -8.72 11.66
N GLN A 199 -9.89 -7.96 11.66
CA GLN A 199 -9.93 -6.52 11.41
C GLN A 199 -10.40 -6.20 9.98
N ILE A 200 -9.99 -7.00 8.98
CA ILE A 200 -10.46 -6.87 7.60
C ILE A 200 -11.98 -7.08 7.53
N HIS A 201 -12.50 -8.10 8.20
CA HIS A 201 -13.94 -8.34 8.29
C HIS A 201 -14.67 -7.19 8.98
N LYS A 202 -14.17 -6.68 10.10
CA LYS A 202 -14.73 -5.51 10.80
C LYS A 202 -14.77 -4.28 9.89
N ALA A 203 -13.69 -3.98 9.19
CA ALA A 203 -13.61 -2.83 8.28
C ALA A 203 -14.69 -2.84 7.20
N TYR A 204 -15.09 -4.00 6.72
CA TYR A 204 -16.07 -4.13 5.64
C TYR A 204 -17.50 -4.37 6.15
N PHE A 205 -17.70 -5.31 7.06
CA PHE A 205 -19.03 -5.81 7.42
C PHE A 205 -19.71 -5.08 8.59
N LEU A 206 -18.98 -4.38 9.47
CA LEU A 206 -19.60 -3.59 10.53
C LEU A 206 -20.48 -2.48 9.97
N SER A 207 -21.49 -2.06 10.72
CA SER A 207 -22.32 -0.92 10.35
C SER A 207 -21.51 0.38 10.37
N GLU A 208 -21.97 1.42 9.65
CA GLU A 208 -21.27 2.72 9.62
C GLU A 208 -21.21 3.38 11.00
N ASP A 209 -22.16 3.10 11.86
CA ASP A 209 -22.25 3.66 13.22
C ASP A 209 -21.45 2.87 14.27
N ASP A 210 -20.80 1.76 13.86
CA ASP A 210 -20.01 0.94 14.77
C ASP A 210 -18.69 1.67 15.11
N PRO A 211 -18.35 1.85 16.40
CA PRO A 211 -17.16 2.59 16.82
C PRO A 211 -15.85 1.95 16.34
N ASP A 212 -15.83 0.62 16.16
CA ASP A 212 -14.63 -0.10 15.73
C ASP A 212 -14.38 0.02 14.23
N LYS A 213 -15.38 0.39 13.42
CA LYS A 213 -15.28 0.38 11.96
C LYS A 213 -14.22 1.33 11.41
N ASN A 214 -14.15 2.54 11.95
CA ASN A 214 -13.17 3.52 11.48
C ASN A 214 -11.74 3.11 11.83
N SER A 215 -11.52 2.57 13.02
CA SER A 215 -10.22 2.04 13.41
C SER A 215 -9.81 0.84 12.54
N ALA A 216 -10.73 -0.06 12.22
CA ALA A 216 -10.50 -1.18 11.33
C ALA A 216 -10.20 -0.72 9.89
N ARG A 217 -10.86 0.34 9.39
CA ARG A 217 -10.54 0.95 8.08
C ARG A 217 -9.14 1.58 8.06
N ASP A 218 -8.78 2.33 9.10
CA ASP A 218 -7.43 2.89 9.22
C ASP A 218 -6.39 1.75 9.30
N PHE A 219 -6.73 0.64 9.94
CA PHE A 219 -5.87 -0.54 9.96
C PHE A 219 -5.72 -1.19 8.57
N MET A 220 -6.75 -1.19 7.73
CA MET A 220 -6.65 -1.63 6.32
C MET A 220 -5.63 -0.78 5.54
N TRP A 221 -5.59 0.53 5.79
CA TRP A 221 -4.56 1.39 5.23
C TRP A 221 -3.16 1.00 5.74
N TYR A 222 -3.01 0.76 7.06
CA TYR A 222 -1.75 0.29 7.63
C TYR A 222 -1.27 -1.01 6.97
N LEU A 223 -2.17 -1.95 6.68
CA LEU A 223 -1.80 -3.19 6.00
C LEU A 223 -1.21 -2.96 4.60
N TRP A 224 -1.59 -1.89 3.95
CA TRP A 224 -1.05 -1.54 2.62
C TRP A 224 0.38 -1.00 2.66
N CYS A 225 0.81 -0.33 3.73
CA CYS A 225 2.10 0.39 3.78
C CYS A 225 2.89 0.27 5.09
N GLY A 226 2.35 -0.39 6.10
CA GLY A 226 2.97 -0.51 7.42
C GLY A 226 4.08 -1.55 7.47
N ALA A 227 5.15 -1.24 8.21
CA ALA A 227 6.38 -2.04 8.26
C ALA A 227 6.20 -3.48 8.76
N LYS A 228 5.18 -3.74 9.58
CA LYS A 228 4.91 -5.09 10.13
C LYS A 228 3.76 -5.80 9.41
N SER A 229 3.29 -5.24 8.30
CA SER A 229 2.21 -5.83 7.53
C SER A 229 2.69 -7.07 6.77
N PRO A 230 2.02 -8.22 6.93
CA PRO A 230 2.36 -9.43 6.19
C PRO A 230 2.05 -9.33 4.69
N VAL A 231 1.20 -8.39 4.28
CA VAL A 231 0.84 -8.18 2.87
C VAL A 231 1.67 -7.10 2.19
N PHE A 232 2.34 -6.24 2.94
CA PHE A 232 3.27 -5.25 2.41
C PHE A 232 4.73 -5.74 2.41
N GLY A 233 5.19 -6.35 3.51
CA GLY A 233 6.48 -7.02 3.61
C GLY A 233 7.72 -6.15 3.42
N LYS A 234 7.64 -4.84 3.67
CA LYS A 234 8.74 -3.87 3.59
C LYS A 234 8.74 -2.93 4.80
N ASP A 235 9.87 -2.26 5.03
CA ASP A 235 10.04 -1.34 6.15
C ASP A 235 9.25 -0.04 6.02
N LYS A 236 9.11 0.49 4.81
CA LYS A 236 8.38 1.74 4.52
C LYS A 236 7.98 1.81 3.05
N MET A 237 6.99 2.65 2.75
CA MET A 237 6.61 3.01 1.38
C MET A 237 7.13 4.42 1.07
N THR A 238 7.91 4.56 0.00
CA THR A 238 8.61 5.81 -0.37
C THR A 238 7.95 6.56 -1.51
N THR A 239 6.60 6.58 -1.54
CA THR A 239 5.84 7.22 -2.62
C THR A 239 6.10 8.73 -2.70
N PHE A 240 6.17 9.43 -1.55
CA PHE A 240 6.46 10.86 -1.51
C PHE A 240 7.85 11.16 -2.07
N GLU A 241 8.86 10.43 -1.63
CA GLU A 241 10.24 10.60 -2.05
C GLU A 241 10.38 10.39 -3.56
N HIS A 242 9.70 9.40 -4.12
CA HIS A 242 9.72 9.13 -5.56
C HIS A 242 9.15 10.27 -6.41
N TYR A 243 8.25 11.08 -5.87
CA TYR A 243 7.73 12.24 -6.59
C TYR A 243 8.57 13.49 -6.36
N PHE A 244 8.99 13.74 -5.13
CA PHE A 244 9.50 15.06 -4.76
C PHE A 244 11.00 15.13 -4.57
N VAL A 245 11.74 14.02 -4.48
CA VAL A 245 13.17 14.01 -4.20
C VAL A 245 13.94 13.31 -5.31
N ALA A 246 14.99 13.97 -5.84
CA ALA A 246 15.83 13.39 -6.91
C ALA A 246 16.78 12.31 -6.38
N ASP A 247 17.20 12.42 -5.12
CA ASP A 247 18.17 11.49 -4.52
C ASP A 247 17.54 10.11 -4.29
N LYS A 248 17.98 9.16 -5.11
CA LYS A 248 17.49 7.77 -5.08
C LYS A 248 17.82 7.02 -3.80
N THR A 249 18.70 7.52 -2.97
CA THR A 249 18.98 6.90 -1.66
C THR A 249 17.75 6.98 -0.74
N THR A 250 16.94 8.04 -0.87
CA THR A 250 15.69 8.22 -0.15
C THR A 250 14.56 7.29 -0.63
N HIS A 251 14.69 6.73 -1.84
CA HIS A 251 13.69 5.83 -2.44
C HIS A 251 13.84 4.38 -1.98
N ARG A 252 14.80 4.09 -1.09
CA ARG A 252 15.10 2.72 -0.69
C ARG A 252 14.03 2.18 0.26
N GLU A 253 13.43 1.07 -0.14
CA GLU A 253 12.53 0.24 0.65
C GLU A 253 13.20 -1.10 0.93
N ARG A 254 13.31 -1.50 2.20
CA ARG A 254 13.97 -2.74 2.59
C ARG A 254 12.91 -3.82 2.80
N LEU A 255 13.14 -4.98 2.20
CA LEU A 255 12.29 -6.14 2.42
C LEU A 255 12.39 -6.63 3.87
N ASN A 256 11.27 -7.17 4.38
CA ASN A 256 11.25 -7.85 5.67
C ASN A 256 12.27 -9.00 5.67
N PRO A 257 12.98 -9.25 6.79
CA PRO A 257 13.95 -10.35 6.91
C PRO A 257 13.43 -11.72 6.46
N TYR A 258 12.11 -11.95 6.53
CA TYR A 258 11.45 -13.12 6.01
C TYR A 258 11.94 -13.53 4.60
N TYR A 259 12.05 -12.60 3.65
CA TYR A 259 12.39 -12.93 2.26
C TYR A 259 13.81 -13.50 2.08
N LYS A 260 14.70 -13.19 3.01
CA LYS A 260 16.04 -13.81 3.08
C LYS A 260 16.03 -15.11 3.87
N LEU A 261 15.37 -15.10 5.02
CA LEU A 261 15.37 -16.21 5.97
C LEU A 261 14.58 -17.42 5.44
N SER A 262 13.47 -17.19 4.75
CA SER A 262 12.63 -18.27 4.16
C SER A 262 13.29 -19.06 3.03
N GLN A 263 14.52 -18.70 2.63
CA GLN A 263 15.32 -19.53 1.73
C GLN A 263 15.96 -20.73 2.45
N GLN A 264 15.89 -20.78 3.78
CA GLN A 264 16.39 -21.86 4.62
C GLN A 264 15.25 -22.83 4.95
N GLU A 265 15.52 -24.14 4.82
CA GLU A 265 14.53 -25.20 5.07
C GLU A 265 13.99 -25.16 6.49
N GLU A 266 14.85 -24.98 7.48
CA GLU A 266 14.49 -24.95 8.90
C GLU A 266 13.55 -23.78 9.24
N VAL A 267 13.68 -22.66 8.53
CA VAL A 267 12.78 -21.53 8.68
C VAL A 267 11.40 -21.85 8.11
N CYS A 268 11.36 -22.48 6.94
CA CYS A 268 10.10 -22.93 6.34
C CYS A 268 9.39 -23.96 7.22
N ASP A 269 10.11 -24.93 7.76
CA ASP A 269 9.56 -25.95 8.66
C ASP A 269 8.97 -25.29 9.94
N ARG A 270 9.65 -24.32 10.51
CA ARG A 270 9.15 -23.57 11.68
C ARG A 270 7.88 -22.77 11.34
N ILE A 271 7.81 -22.14 10.16
CA ILE A 271 6.61 -21.48 9.70
C ILE A 271 5.47 -22.49 9.53
N LEU A 272 5.72 -23.61 8.90
CA LEU A 272 4.70 -24.66 8.71
C LEU A 272 4.18 -25.16 10.07
N GLN A 273 5.07 -25.43 11.03
CA GLN A 273 4.70 -25.84 12.38
C GLN A 273 3.82 -24.80 13.11
N GLU A 274 4.11 -23.52 12.98
CA GLU A 274 3.32 -22.41 13.53
C GLU A 274 1.86 -22.47 13.03
N PHE A 275 1.64 -22.91 11.79
CA PHE A 275 0.31 -23.08 11.21
C PHE A 275 -0.28 -24.50 11.39
N GLY A 276 0.35 -25.33 12.22
CA GLY A 276 -0.12 -26.68 12.51
C GLY A 276 0.14 -27.69 11.39
N LEU A 277 1.08 -27.38 10.50
CA LEU A 277 1.50 -28.28 9.42
C LEU A 277 2.86 -28.89 9.75
N SER A 278 2.98 -30.21 9.56
CA SER A 278 4.23 -30.93 9.79
C SER A 278 4.33 -32.10 8.81
N GLY A 279 5.53 -32.35 8.34
CA GLY A 279 5.82 -33.49 7.47
C GLY A 279 6.61 -33.13 6.21
N GLU A 280 7.23 -34.16 5.62
CA GLU A 280 8.06 -33.99 4.42
C GLU A 280 7.29 -33.45 3.20
N GLY A 281 5.99 -33.75 3.11
CA GLY A 281 5.10 -33.30 2.03
C GLY A 281 4.42 -31.95 2.26
N SER A 282 4.82 -31.19 3.29
CA SER A 282 4.24 -29.85 3.55
C SER A 282 5.07 -28.77 2.90
N HIS A 283 4.41 -27.81 2.22
CA HIS A 283 5.05 -26.73 1.49
C HIS A 283 4.41 -25.37 1.78
N ILE A 284 5.21 -24.32 1.61
CA ILE A 284 4.73 -22.93 1.57
C ILE A 284 4.57 -22.52 0.12
N ILE A 285 3.45 -21.86 -0.20
CA ILE A 285 3.17 -21.26 -1.51
C ILE A 285 2.85 -19.79 -1.28
N ASN A 286 3.70 -18.89 -1.77
CA ASN A 286 3.51 -17.46 -1.63
C ASN A 286 3.81 -16.69 -2.93
N GLY A 287 3.67 -15.34 -2.88
CA GLY A 287 3.94 -14.45 -3.99
C GLY A 287 4.50 -13.11 -3.53
N HIS A 288 3.95 -11.98 -4.03
CA HIS A 288 4.26 -10.59 -3.69
C HIS A 288 5.61 -10.07 -4.21
N VAL A 289 6.70 -10.80 -4.03
CA VAL A 289 8.02 -10.42 -4.56
C VAL A 289 8.29 -11.28 -5.79
N PRO A 290 8.29 -10.67 -7.00
CA PRO A 290 8.48 -11.41 -8.24
C PRO A 290 9.83 -12.14 -8.29
N VAL A 291 9.81 -13.36 -8.82
CA VAL A 291 11.01 -14.14 -9.08
C VAL A 291 11.70 -13.60 -10.33
N LYS A 292 12.95 -13.21 -10.20
CA LYS A 292 13.77 -12.68 -11.30
C LYS A 292 14.46 -13.82 -12.05
N ILE A 293 13.71 -14.58 -12.82
CA ILE A 293 14.24 -15.72 -13.60
C ILE A 293 15.37 -15.28 -14.52
N LYS A 294 15.29 -14.07 -15.10
CA LYS A 294 16.36 -13.51 -15.96
C LYS A 294 17.68 -13.30 -15.21
N ASP A 295 17.61 -13.10 -13.89
CA ASP A 295 18.78 -12.93 -13.00
C ASP A 295 19.22 -14.27 -12.38
N GLY A 296 18.63 -15.40 -12.81
CA GLY A 296 18.96 -16.75 -12.33
C GLY A 296 18.23 -17.16 -11.04
N GLU A 297 17.25 -16.38 -10.57
CA GLU A 297 16.46 -16.81 -9.41
C GLU A 297 15.54 -17.96 -9.77
N MET A 298 15.38 -18.90 -8.82
CA MET A 298 14.49 -20.04 -8.95
C MET A 298 13.20 -19.81 -8.14
N PRO A 299 12.03 -20.19 -8.70
CA PRO A 299 10.75 -20.08 -7.98
C PRO A 299 10.62 -21.11 -6.84
N VAL A 300 11.40 -22.19 -6.89
CA VAL A 300 11.46 -23.22 -5.83
C VAL A 300 12.67 -22.94 -4.97
N LYS A 301 12.45 -22.74 -3.67
CA LYS A 301 13.47 -22.37 -2.69
C LYS A 301 13.43 -23.34 -1.49
N ALA A 302 14.40 -23.21 -0.57
CA ALA A 302 14.46 -24.00 0.68
C ALA A 302 14.31 -25.51 0.43
N ASN A 303 15.10 -26.07 -0.47
CA ASN A 303 15.07 -27.51 -0.84
C ASN A 303 13.66 -28.03 -1.19
N GLY A 304 12.84 -27.19 -1.86
CA GLY A 304 11.48 -27.57 -2.25
C GLY A 304 10.40 -27.24 -1.21
N LYS A 305 10.75 -26.66 -0.06
CA LYS A 305 9.76 -26.26 0.97
C LYS A 305 8.99 -25.00 0.62
N LEU A 306 9.55 -24.09 -0.20
CA LEU A 306 8.95 -22.82 -0.57
C LEU A 306 8.78 -22.69 -2.09
N PHE A 307 7.57 -22.42 -2.53
CA PHE A 307 7.20 -22.12 -3.92
C PHE A 307 6.74 -20.67 -4.02
N VAL A 308 7.48 -19.84 -4.79
CA VAL A 308 7.12 -18.45 -5.06
C VAL A 308 6.45 -18.37 -6.42
N ILE A 309 5.16 -18.02 -6.45
CA ILE A 309 4.32 -18.06 -7.67
C ILE A 309 4.02 -16.69 -8.27
N ASP A 310 4.81 -15.66 -7.91
CA ASP A 310 4.64 -14.31 -8.41
C ASP A 310 5.57 -14.01 -9.60
N GLY A 311 5.04 -13.31 -10.60
CA GLY A 311 5.75 -12.71 -11.72
C GLY A 311 6.42 -13.69 -12.68
N GLY A 312 7.33 -14.52 -12.20
CA GLY A 312 8.17 -15.40 -13.00
C GLY A 312 7.45 -16.44 -13.88
N LEU A 313 6.16 -16.65 -13.67
CA LEU A 313 5.31 -17.52 -14.48
C LEU A 313 4.55 -16.76 -15.59
N SER A 314 4.62 -15.44 -15.60
CA SER A 314 3.98 -14.57 -16.60
C SER A 314 4.97 -14.12 -17.66
N LYS A 315 4.49 -14.00 -18.93
CA LYS A 315 5.29 -13.43 -20.03
C LYS A 315 5.63 -11.94 -19.83
N ALA A 316 5.01 -11.29 -18.86
CA ALA A 316 5.22 -9.86 -18.57
C ALA A 316 6.49 -9.57 -17.74
N TYR A 317 7.12 -10.61 -17.15
CA TYR A 317 8.30 -10.50 -16.29
C TYR A 317 9.53 -11.24 -16.85
#